data_c1bfa8b65e0694309a85eae9e4d99706
#
_entry.id   c1bfa8b65e0694309a85eae9e4d99706
#
_cell.length_a   1.000
_cell.length_b   1.000
_cell.length_c   1.000
_cell.angle_alpha   90.00
_cell.angle_beta   90.00
_cell.angle_gamma   90.00
#
_symmetry.space_group_name_H-M   'P 1'
#
loop_
_entity.id
_entity.type
_entity.pdbx_description
1 polymer ?
#
loop_
_entity_poly.entity_id
_entity_poly.type
_entity_poly.pdbx_seq_one_letter_code
_entity_poly.pdbx_strand_id
1 'polypeptide(L)'
;MSGNESNKTEVEAYHITRTSSAWNVEETEREEPPAEDNGSWTAYWMRKTGLPRPVVCPACGALLNDENESGAHIRLENEEEDEWAWITVLCDSCNNWQNKNRMTIVANTSIVRVKMSKKRKTARLRLEDFLRT
;
A
#
# COMPACT_ATOMS: atom_id res chain seq x y z
N MET A 1 -27.40 15.77 -1.94
CA MET A 1 -27.00 15.21 -2.00
C MET A 1 -26.58 14.13 -2.67
N SER A 2 -26.81 13.95 -3.62
CA SER A 2 -26.45 12.78 -4.36
C SER A 2 -24.98 12.53 -4.41
N GLY A 3 -24.21 13.52 -4.32
CA GLY A 3 -22.79 13.29 -4.29
C GLY A 3 -22.34 12.36 -3.20
N ASN A 4 -23.20 12.18 -2.24
CA ASN A 4 -22.84 11.33 -1.13
C ASN A 4 -22.73 9.89 -1.49
N GLU A 5 -23.56 9.43 -2.37
CA GLU A 5 -23.48 8.06 -2.76
C GLU A 5 -22.21 7.78 -3.50
N SER A 6 -21.86 8.69 -4.39
CA SER A 6 -20.61 8.53 -5.10
C SER A 6 -19.47 8.46 -4.14
N ASN A 7 -19.49 9.30 -3.14
CA ASN A 7 -18.40 9.33 -2.20
C ASN A 7 -18.24 8.02 -1.48
N LYS A 8 -19.35 7.40 -1.14
CA LYS A 8 -19.26 6.13 -0.47
C LYS A 8 -18.58 5.08 -1.31
N THR A 9 -18.91 5.07 -2.58
CA THR A 9 -18.32 4.07 -3.44
C THR A 9 -16.87 4.35 -3.73
N GLU A 10 -16.43 5.58 -3.49
CA GLU A 10 -15.08 5.94 -3.84
C GLU A 10 -14.20 6.20 -2.64
N VAL A 11 -14.66 5.88 -1.47
CA VAL A 11 -13.82 6.03 -0.30
C VAL A 11 -12.68 5.04 -0.41
N GLU A 12 -11.48 5.56 -0.50
CA GLU A 12 -10.29 4.74 -0.62
C GLU A 12 -9.30 4.96 0.50
N ALA A 13 -9.48 6.04 1.25
CA ALA A 13 -8.56 6.39 2.31
C ALA A 13 -9.19 6.06 3.66
N TYR A 14 -8.44 5.38 4.49
CA TYR A 14 -8.89 4.97 5.81
C TYR A 14 -7.75 5.23 6.78
N HIS A 15 -8.00 5.04 8.05
CA HIS A 15 -6.92 5.02 9.02
C HIS A 15 -7.10 3.80 9.90
N ILE A 16 -5.98 3.26 10.36
CA ILE A 16 -6.01 2.07 11.20
C ILE A 16 -6.43 2.50 12.60
N THR A 17 -7.41 1.79 13.17
CA THR A 17 -7.94 2.19 14.47
C THR A 17 -7.09 1.73 15.64
N ARG A 18 -6.22 0.75 15.40
CA ARG A 18 -5.32 0.28 16.45
C ARG A 18 -4.05 -0.24 15.80
N THR A 19 -3.01 -0.34 16.59
CA THR A 19 -1.74 -0.87 16.11
C THR A 19 -1.99 -2.24 15.48
N SER A 20 -1.46 -2.44 14.29
CA SER A 20 -1.76 -3.63 13.50
C SER A 20 -0.49 -4.22 12.92
N SER A 21 -0.52 -5.54 12.76
CA SER A 21 0.54 -6.24 12.07
C SER A 21 0.34 -6.12 10.57
N ALA A 22 1.43 -5.97 9.83
CA ALA A 22 1.34 -5.79 8.38
C ALA A 22 2.56 -6.42 7.74
N TRP A 23 2.50 -6.59 6.40
CA TRP A 23 3.67 -7.07 5.67
C TRP A 23 3.63 -6.50 4.26
N ASN A 24 4.80 -6.44 3.64
CA ASN A 24 4.92 -5.93 2.29
C ASN A 24 4.35 -6.93 1.28
N VAL A 25 3.65 -6.42 0.29
CA VAL A 25 3.15 -7.24 -0.80
C VAL A 25 4.29 -7.46 -1.78
N GLU A 26 4.50 -8.71 -2.19
CA GLU A 26 5.58 -9.03 -3.10
C GLU A 26 5.21 -8.68 -4.53
N GLU A 27 6.24 -8.49 -5.35
CA GLU A 27 6.08 -8.34 -6.80
C GLU A 27 5.27 -7.11 -7.18
N THR A 28 5.53 -6.00 -6.49
CA THR A 28 4.81 -4.77 -6.80
C THR A 28 5.58 -3.85 -7.73
N GLU A 29 6.75 -4.26 -8.18
CA GLU A 29 7.55 -3.38 -9.02
C GLU A 29 6.90 -3.07 -10.36
N ARG A 30 5.91 -3.85 -10.76
CA ARG A 30 5.19 -3.58 -11.99
C ARG A 30 3.94 -2.76 -11.78
N GLU A 31 3.60 -2.48 -10.55
CA GLU A 31 2.46 -1.64 -10.25
C GLU A 31 2.87 -0.19 -10.42
N GLU A 32 2.04 0.58 -11.08
CA GLU A 32 2.35 1.96 -11.35
C GLU A 32 1.27 2.86 -10.80
N PRO A 33 1.65 3.96 -10.16
CA PRO A 33 0.64 4.90 -9.69
C PRO A 33 -0.01 5.60 -10.88
N PRO A 34 -1.16 6.24 -10.67
CA PRO A 34 -1.80 6.99 -11.74
C PRO A 34 -0.86 8.05 -12.31
N ALA A 35 -1.06 8.35 -13.60
CA ALA A 35 -0.19 9.31 -14.28
C ALA A 35 -0.16 10.66 -13.57
N GLU A 36 -1.27 11.06 -12.98
CA GLU A 36 -1.33 12.36 -12.33
C GLU A 36 -0.44 12.44 -11.10
N ASP A 37 0.05 11.31 -10.62
CA ASP A 37 0.93 11.29 -9.46
C ASP A 37 2.40 11.17 -9.84
N ASN A 38 2.70 11.31 -11.11
CA ASN A 38 4.08 11.39 -11.61
C ASN A 38 4.97 10.25 -11.16
N GLY A 39 4.42 9.05 -11.15
CA GLY A 39 5.21 7.88 -10.80
C GLY A 39 5.49 7.69 -9.34
N SER A 40 4.77 8.38 -8.47
CA SER A 40 5.02 8.35 -7.03
C SER A 40 3.81 7.81 -6.28
N TRP A 41 3.99 6.69 -5.60
CA TRP A 41 2.92 6.16 -4.74
C TRP A 41 2.74 7.03 -3.50
N THR A 42 3.79 7.72 -3.06
CA THR A 42 3.65 8.68 -1.98
C THR A 42 2.76 9.84 -2.39
N ALA A 43 2.93 10.35 -3.62
CA ALA A 43 2.06 11.41 -4.11
C ALA A 43 0.63 10.94 -4.22
N TYR A 44 0.43 9.71 -4.67
CA TYR A 44 -0.89 9.10 -4.72
C TYR A 44 -1.53 9.09 -3.32
N TRP A 45 -0.76 8.65 -2.33
CA TRP A 45 -1.23 8.60 -0.95
C TRP A 45 -1.60 10.00 -0.45
N MET A 46 -0.75 10.99 -0.74
CA MET A 46 -1.02 12.35 -0.30
C MET A 46 -2.27 12.92 -0.96
N ARG A 47 -2.46 12.62 -2.23
CA ARG A 47 -3.63 13.12 -2.94
C ARG A 47 -4.91 12.48 -2.40
N LYS A 48 -4.89 11.18 -2.16
CA LYS A 48 -6.08 10.48 -1.70
C LYS A 48 -6.43 10.78 -0.25
N THR A 49 -5.43 10.96 0.60
CA THR A 49 -5.69 11.24 2.00
C THR A 49 -5.91 12.73 2.27
N GLY A 50 -5.38 13.59 1.40
CA GLY A 50 -5.39 15.01 1.66
C GLY A 50 -4.40 15.44 2.72
N LEU A 51 -3.47 14.57 3.08
CA LEU A 51 -2.50 14.82 4.15
C LEU A 51 -1.11 15.05 3.59
N PRO A 52 -0.28 15.78 4.30
CA PRO A 52 1.13 15.87 3.91
C PRO A 52 1.85 14.58 4.19
N ARG A 53 3.04 14.43 3.61
CA ARG A 53 3.84 13.26 3.88
C ARG A 53 4.07 13.14 5.39
N PRO A 54 3.99 11.91 5.94
CA PRO A 54 4.21 11.74 7.37
C PRO A 54 5.60 12.14 7.78
N VAL A 55 5.75 12.60 9.01
CA VAL A 55 7.03 13.01 9.53
C VAL A 55 7.90 11.80 9.86
N VAL A 56 7.28 10.74 10.35
CA VAL A 56 8.01 9.53 10.73
C VAL A 56 7.38 8.32 10.10
N CYS A 57 8.21 7.29 9.93
CA CYS A 57 7.74 6.02 9.40
C CYS A 57 6.81 5.36 10.42
N PRO A 58 5.60 4.99 10.02
CA PRO A 58 4.65 4.40 10.97
C PRO A 58 5.04 3.01 11.43
N ALA A 59 6.05 2.40 10.83
CA ALA A 59 6.48 1.07 11.23
C ALA A 59 7.67 1.12 12.18
N CYS A 60 8.63 2.01 11.95
CA CYS A 60 9.85 1.99 12.76
C CYS A 60 10.17 3.33 13.44
N GLY A 61 9.42 4.39 13.10
CA GLY A 61 9.63 5.67 13.77
C GLY A 61 10.76 6.50 13.19
N ALA A 62 11.43 6.04 12.15
CA ALA A 62 12.51 6.82 11.53
C ALA A 62 11.95 8.06 10.89
N LEU A 63 12.71 9.15 10.91
CA LEU A 63 12.29 10.37 10.25
C LEU A 63 12.26 10.16 8.74
N LEU A 64 11.22 10.65 8.11
CA LEU A 64 11.06 10.52 6.67
C LEU A 64 11.50 11.81 5.98
N ASN A 65 12.12 11.65 4.82
CA ASN A 65 12.50 12.78 3.99
C ASN A 65 12.34 12.36 2.52
N ASP A 66 12.68 13.26 1.62
CA ASP A 66 12.49 13.01 0.19
C ASP A 66 13.32 11.84 -0.31
N GLU A 67 14.37 11.48 0.39
CA GLU A 67 15.28 10.47 -0.08
C GLU A 67 15.00 9.08 0.46
N ASN A 68 14.34 8.98 1.62
CA ASN A 68 14.15 7.68 2.23
C ASN A 68 12.69 7.25 2.33
N GLU A 69 11.74 8.02 1.81
CA GLU A 69 10.35 7.64 1.91
C GLU A 69 9.91 6.83 0.70
N SER A 70 8.96 5.97 0.90
CA SER A 70 8.42 5.12 -0.14
C SER A 70 6.93 4.90 0.07
N GLY A 71 6.18 4.99 -1.00
CA GLY A 71 4.78 4.58 -0.95
C GLY A 71 4.73 3.07 -1.08
N ALA A 72 4.40 2.40 -0.02
CA ALA A 72 4.53 0.96 0.09
C ALA A 72 3.19 0.26 -0.09
N HIS A 73 3.20 -0.89 -0.78
CA HIS A 73 2.05 -1.77 -0.87
C HIS A 73 2.12 -2.74 0.29
N ILE A 74 1.10 -2.73 1.15
CA ILE A 74 1.09 -3.60 2.31
C ILE A 74 -0.25 -4.32 2.44
N ARG A 75 -0.25 -5.40 3.22
CA ARG A 75 -1.47 -6.06 3.66
C ARG A 75 -1.47 -6.05 5.17
N LEU A 76 -2.67 -5.95 5.71
CA LEU A 76 -2.84 -5.98 7.15
C LEU A 76 -3.16 -7.39 7.60
N GLU A 77 -2.89 -7.64 8.86
CA GLU A 77 -3.19 -8.91 9.49
C GLU A 77 -4.67 -9.25 9.34
N ASN A 78 -4.96 -10.53 9.14
CA ASN A 78 -6.32 -11.06 9.00
C ASN A 78 -7.01 -10.69 7.69
N GLU A 79 -6.29 -10.14 6.73
CA GLU A 79 -6.85 -9.88 5.42
C GLU A 79 -6.51 -11.03 4.50
N GLU A 80 -7.44 -11.36 3.62
CA GLU A 80 -7.20 -12.39 2.63
C GLU A 80 -6.40 -11.79 1.48
N GLU A 81 -5.57 -12.63 0.89
CA GLU A 81 -4.84 -12.22 -0.29
C GLU A 81 -5.80 -12.11 -1.44
N ASP A 82 -5.89 -10.95 -2.03
CA ASP A 82 -6.77 -10.76 -3.17
C ASP A 82 -6.16 -9.69 -4.06
N GLU A 83 -6.98 -9.09 -4.90
CA GLU A 83 -6.45 -8.12 -5.85
C GLU A 83 -6.34 -6.72 -5.25
N TRP A 84 -6.62 -6.56 -3.97
CA TRP A 84 -6.52 -5.25 -3.32
C TRP A 84 -5.35 -5.24 -2.36
N ALA A 85 -4.79 -4.07 -2.17
CA ALA A 85 -3.73 -3.84 -1.20
C ALA A 85 -3.90 -2.44 -0.65
N TRP A 86 -3.06 -2.07 0.31
CA TRP A 86 -3.08 -0.74 0.89
C TRP A 86 -1.77 -0.04 0.58
N ILE A 87 -1.86 1.27 0.33
CA ILE A 87 -0.67 2.10 0.19
C ILE A 87 -0.51 2.91 1.46
N THR A 88 0.68 2.90 2.01
CA THR A 88 1.04 3.80 3.10
C THR A 88 2.49 4.23 2.89
N VAL A 89 2.92 5.25 3.62
CA VAL A 89 4.27 5.78 3.41
C VAL A 89 5.19 5.23 4.49
N LEU A 90 6.21 4.50 4.07
CA LEU A 90 7.19 3.89 4.95
C LEU A 90 8.57 4.40 4.60
N CYS A 91 9.55 4.18 5.47
CA CYS A 91 10.92 4.41 5.08
C CYS A 91 11.38 3.27 4.18
N ASP A 92 12.45 3.52 3.42
CA ASP A 92 12.94 2.53 2.47
C ASP A 92 13.28 1.21 3.12
N SER A 93 13.83 1.24 4.32
CA SER A 93 14.20 0.01 5.00
C SER A 93 12.98 -0.87 5.27
N CYS A 94 11.89 -0.26 5.71
CA CYS A 94 10.68 -1.02 6.00
C CYS A 94 10.00 -1.49 4.72
N ASN A 95 10.15 -0.74 3.63
CA ASN A 95 9.55 -1.09 2.36
C ASN A 95 10.48 -1.94 1.48
N ASN A 96 11.62 -2.36 1.98
CA ASN A 96 12.56 -3.11 1.19
C ASN A 96 11.95 -4.46 0.80
N TRP A 97 12.07 -4.83 -0.49
CA TRP A 97 11.50 -6.07 -0.98
C TRP A 97 12.09 -7.29 -0.27
N GLN A 98 13.28 -7.15 0.30
CA GLN A 98 13.90 -8.23 1.04
C GLN A 98 13.36 -8.36 2.45
N ASN A 99 12.61 -7.37 2.90
CA ASN A 99 12.03 -7.40 4.24
C ASN A 99 10.72 -8.17 4.19
N LYS A 100 10.81 -9.46 4.43
CA LYS A 100 9.64 -10.34 4.39
C LYS A 100 9.03 -10.55 5.76
N ASN A 101 9.57 -9.90 6.76
CA ASN A 101 9.05 -10.03 8.11
C ASN A 101 7.83 -9.17 8.28
N ARG A 102 7.01 -9.55 9.23
CA ARG A 102 5.90 -8.72 9.60
C ARG A 102 6.41 -7.49 10.32
N MET A 103 5.71 -6.40 10.14
CA MET A 103 6.02 -5.17 10.83
C MET A 103 4.78 -4.72 11.58
N THR A 104 4.97 -3.81 12.52
CA THR A 104 3.87 -3.27 13.30
C THR A 104 3.63 -1.84 12.85
N ILE A 105 2.40 -1.56 12.43
CA ILE A 105 2.02 -0.22 12.00
C ILE A 105 1.21 0.41 13.12
N VAL A 106 1.59 1.63 13.53
CA VAL A 106 0.94 2.27 14.67
C VAL A 106 -0.48 2.71 14.32
N ALA A 107 -1.29 2.82 15.36
CA ALA A 107 -2.67 3.28 15.21
C ALA A 107 -2.71 4.67 14.60
N ASN A 108 -3.80 4.96 13.91
CA ASN A 108 -4.07 6.23 13.28
C ASN A 108 -3.24 6.49 12.03
N THR A 109 -2.50 5.49 11.56
CA THR A 109 -1.81 5.59 10.28
C THR A 109 -2.85 5.57 9.16
N SER A 110 -2.73 6.50 8.24
CA SER A 110 -3.64 6.56 7.09
C SER A 110 -3.16 5.60 6.01
N ILE A 111 -4.11 4.90 5.40
CA ILE A 111 -3.83 3.93 4.35
C ILE A 111 -4.83 4.15 3.22
N VAL A 112 -4.41 3.86 2.00
CA VAL A 112 -5.24 4.06 0.82
C VAL A 112 -5.37 2.75 0.07
N ARG A 113 -6.58 2.37 -0.26
CA ARG A 113 -6.80 1.12 -0.97
C ARG A 113 -6.41 1.24 -2.44
N VAL A 114 -5.84 0.20 -2.97
CA VAL A 114 -5.44 0.19 -4.37
C VAL A 114 -5.69 -1.21 -4.93
N LYS A 115 -6.06 -1.26 -6.19
CA LYS A 115 -6.30 -2.53 -6.85
C LYS A 115 -5.04 -2.95 -7.57
N MET A 116 -4.62 -4.19 -7.33
CA MET A 116 -3.41 -4.71 -7.95
C MET A 116 -3.70 -5.12 -9.39
N SER A 117 -2.65 -5.17 -10.18
CA SER A 117 -2.75 -5.51 -11.58
C SER A 117 -3.19 -6.96 -11.75
N LYS A 118 -4.22 -7.18 -12.59
CA LYS A 118 -4.68 -8.53 -12.87
C LYS A 118 -3.66 -9.33 -13.65
N LYS A 119 -2.86 -8.63 -14.43
CA LYS A 119 -1.86 -9.29 -15.25
C LYS A 119 -0.88 -10.06 -14.39
N ARG A 120 -0.50 -9.47 -13.27
CA ARG A 120 0.44 -10.10 -12.37
C ARG A 120 -0.15 -11.40 -11.82
N LYS A 121 -1.41 -11.37 -11.42
CA LYS A 121 -2.06 -12.55 -10.86
C LYS A 121 -2.19 -13.66 -11.90
N THR A 122 -2.55 -13.28 -13.11
CA THR A 122 -2.71 -14.25 -14.17
C THR A 122 -1.41 -14.96 -14.49
N ALA A 123 -0.33 -14.22 -14.52
CA ALA A 123 0.97 -14.81 -14.81
C ALA A 123 1.37 -15.81 -13.73
N ARG A 124 1.08 -15.49 -12.49
CA ARG A 124 1.40 -16.38 -11.40
C ARG A 124 0.62 -17.68 -11.48
N LEU A 125 -0.66 -17.58 -11.79
CA LEU A 125 -1.48 -18.78 -11.90
C LEU A 125 -0.99 -19.69 -13.01
N ARG A 126 -0.61 -19.11 -14.13
CA ARG A 126 -0.10 -19.91 -15.23
C ARG A 126 1.17 -20.64 -14.87
N LEU A 127 2.02 -19.99 -14.13
CA LEU A 127 3.26 -20.62 -13.71
C LEU A 127 2.97 -21.80 -12.81
N GLU A 128 2.05 -21.64 -11.90
CA GLU A 128 1.70 -22.70 -10.98
C GLU A 128 1.12 -23.90 -11.74
N ASP A 129 0.28 -23.64 -12.70
CA ASP A 129 -0.26 -24.73 -13.50
C ASP A 129 0.81 -25.48 -14.23
N PHE A 130 1.76 -24.76 -14.78
CA PHE A 130 2.87 -25.36 -15.49
C PHE A 130 3.69 -26.26 -14.56
N LEU A 131 3.94 -25.81 -13.35
CA LEU A 131 4.75 -26.56 -12.42
C LEU A 131 4.07 -27.81 -11.94
N ARG A 132 2.76 -27.88 -12.03
CA ARG A 132 2.05 -29.08 -11.61
C ARG A 132 2.10 -30.18 -12.63
N THR A 133 2.36 -29.85 -13.85
CA THR A 133 2.42 -30.87 -14.87
C THR A 133 3.82 -31.43 -14.98
#